data_eddb5436125297f9cb7a4edd98e0fe22
#
_entry.id   eddb5436125297f9cb7a4edd98e0fe22
#
_cell.length_a   1.000
_cell.length_b   1.000
_cell.length_c   1.000
_cell.angle_alpha   90.00
_cell.angle_beta   90.00
_cell.angle_gamma   90.00
#
_symmetry.space_group_name_H-M   'P 1'
#
loop_
_entity.id
_entity.type
_entity.pdbx_description
1 polymer ?
#
loop_
_entity_poly.entity_id
_entity_poly.type
_entity_poly.pdbx_seq_one_letter_code
_entity_poly.pdbx_strand_id
1 'polypeptide(L)'
;VAALAGISTAHAQSEIPDPIFSAVPFDRWMTEGQQAHFRWSVHVDGAELSGHQRLQTRVEVQVDGNELVSRRGHGQLVILIEFQDSAERVYRTHGTLDLQDIKDEAGKSNIQYFQDALVLPGDYRVGVAIFDAQTMEHSAVQKPLHVNPLRNDPLPGAWKDLPAVELLHGAEPPDSWFLPYLTGRLQLPLTTRRPIHIEVLMNASPSGPSRGFSVGTVNNRNLANMLPALKVLSRIDAAGAGPNITLLDIPKRNVMFQQDAVRQLDWMRLRQALMEADPNKIDVRALEHSEQNAQYFVEQVRQRLAADGSAEHTSDEPFHVLIVLTAPMTFNSGENRHPIELAGKPNGKVYYVRYHLPPERLPPPSTFESLSRMRRNNPRTAQPQAPAEAFDSLEPLLKPLQPRLFEVYSPEQFRKALGSMLDEIARL
;
A
#
# COMPACT_ATOMS: atom_id res chain seq x y z
N VAL A 1 -35.42 32.26 2.98
CA VAL A 1 -34.08 31.77 3.34
C VAL A 1 -33.91 30.42 2.61
N ALA A 2 -33.25 30.43 1.46
CA ALA A 2 -33.03 29.26 0.64
C ALA A 2 -31.72 28.60 1.08
N ALA A 3 -31.80 27.34 1.54
CA ALA A 3 -30.62 26.50 1.82
C ALA A 3 -30.04 25.99 0.50
N LEU A 4 -28.85 26.46 0.13
CA LEU A 4 -28.04 25.91 -0.95
C LEU A 4 -27.41 24.58 -0.44
N ALA A 5 -28.00 23.47 -0.85
CA ALA A 5 -27.38 22.17 -0.73
C ALA A 5 -26.16 22.13 -1.66
N GLY A 6 -24.95 22.13 -1.09
CA GLY A 6 -23.72 21.96 -1.82
C GLY A 6 -23.66 20.56 -2.42
N ILE A 7 -23.85 20.46 -3.74
CA ILE A 7 -23.59 19.25 -4.50
C ILE A 7 -22.07 19.09 -4.54
N SER A 8 -21.56 18.16 -3.73
CA SER A 8 -20.17 17.70 -3.82
C SER A 8 -20.05 16.91 -5.12
N THR A 9 -19.57 17.55 -6.20
CA THR A 9 -19.21 16.87 -7.42
C THR A 9 -18.02 15.97 -7.12
N ALA A 10 -18.27 14.67 -6.96
CA ALA A 10 -17.26 13.67 -7.08
C ALA A 10 -16.54 13.91 -8.41
N HIS A 11 -15.27 14.27 -8.38
CA HIS A 11 -14.44 14.32 -9.57
C HIS A 11 -14.31 12.87 -10.04
N ALA A 12 -15.22 12.47 -10.94
CA ALA A 12 -14.93 11.37 -11.83
C ALA A 12 -13.58 11.66 -12.45
N GLN A 13 -12.64 10.69 -12.41
CA GLN A 13 -11.43 10.79 -13.21
C GLN A 13 -11.88 11.13 -14.62
N SER A 14 -11.61 12.34 -15.08
CA SER A 14 -11.87 12.71 -16.46
C SER A 14 -11.05 11.74 -17.27
N GLU A 15 -11.74 10.97 -18.10
CA GLU A 15 -11.18 10.20 -19.20
C GLU A 15 -10.44 11.20 -20.10
N ILE A 16 -9.18 11.50 -19.75
CA ILE A 16 -8.27 12.06 -20.74
C ILE A 16 -8.02 10.88 -21.67
N PRO A 17 -8.53 10.92 -22.91
CA PRO A 17 -8.33 9.80 -23.82
C PRO A 17 -6.83 9.61 -23.97
N ASP A 18 -6.35 8.43 -23.66
CA ASP A 18 -4.96 8.10 -23.93
C ASP A 18 -4.71 8.29 -25.42
N PRO A 19 -3.83 9.23 -25.83
CA PRO A 19 -3.66 9.61 -27.24
C PRO A 19 -3.23 8.43 -28.10
N ILE A 20 -2.58 7.42 -27.54
CA ILE A 20 -2.15 6.22 -28.26
C ILE A 20 -3.36 5.35 -28.66
N PHE A 21 -4.35 5.21 -27.78
CA PHE A 21 -5.59 4.51 -28.12
C PHE A 21 -6.38 5.21 -29.24
N SER A 22 -6.30 6.55 -29.31
CA SER A 22 -6.95 7.32 -30.35
C SER A 22 -6.24 7.22 -31.71
N ALA A 23 -4.96 6.86 -31.71
CA ALA A 23 -4.13 6.75 -32.91
C ALA A 23 -4.26 5.39 -33.61
N VAL A 24 -4.88 4.38 -32.97
CA VAL A 24 -5.00 3.00 -33.47
C VAL A 24 -6.44 2.50 -33.45
N PRO A 25 -6.85 1.61 -34.35
CA PRO A 25 -8.21 1.04 -34.37
C PRO A 25 -8.34 -0.12 -33.36
N PHE A 26 -8.15 0.17 -32.06
CA PHE A 26 -8.10 -0.83 -31.00
C PHE A 26 -9.34 -1.73 -30.98
N ASP A 27 -10.55 -1.16 -31.05
CA ASP A 27 -11.81 -1.90 -31.02
C ASP A 27 -11.93 -2.87 -32.20
N ARG A 28 -11.42 -2.46 -33.38
CA ARG A 28 -11.36 -3.33 -34.56
C ARG A 28 -10.38 -4.49 -34.31
N TRP A 29 -9.22 -4.23 -33.73
CA TRP A 29 -8.23 -5.28 -33.40
C TRP A 29 -8.81 -6.31 -32.43
N MET A 30 -9.59 -5.87 -31.44
CA MET A 30 -10.28 -6.79 -30.50
C MET A 30 -11.28 -7.70 -31.21
N THR A 31 -11.92 -7.23 -32.29
CA THR A 31 -12.88 -7.99 -33.09
C THR A 31 -12.19 -8.95 -34.06
N GLU A 32 -11.09 -8.53 -34.66
CA GLU A 32 -10.30 -9.33 -35.61
C GLU A 32 -9.54 -10.47 -34.90
N GLY A 33 -9.26 -10.29 -33.61
CA GLY A 33 -8.63 -11.29 -32.77
C GLY A 33 -7.12 -11.42 -32.97
N GLN A 34 -6.59 -12.55 -32.49
CA GLN A 34 -5.16 -12.81 -32.50
C GLN A 34 -4.65 -13.06 -33.91
N GLN A 35 -3.86 -12.12 -34.42
CA GLN A 35 -3.05 -12.33 -35.63
C GLN A 35 -1.71 -12.95 -35.22
N ALA A 36 -1.24 -13.94 -35.97
CA ALA A 36 -0.10 -14.78 -35.62
C ALA A 36 1.29 -14.12 -35.77
N HIS A 37 1.34 -12.78 -35.80
CA HIS A 37 2.57 -12.03 -36.09
C HIS A 37 3.48 -11.82 -34.88
N PHE A 38 2.99 -12.07 -33.65
CA PHE A 38 3.76 -11.92 -32.43
C PHE A 38 3.78 -13.21 -31.63
N ARG A 39 4.95 -13.57 -31.11
CA ARG A 39 5.10 -14.62 -30.10
C ARG A 39 4.94 -14.03 -28.73
N TRP A 40 3.73 -14.01 -28.24
CA TRP A 40 3.37 -13.44 -26.96
C TRP A 40 2.24 -14.19 -26.27
N SER A 41 2.07 -13.93 -25.00
CA SER A 41 0.96 -14.46 -24.20
C SER A 41 0.48 -13.43 -23.18
N VAL A 42 -0.79 -13.57 -22.77
CA VAL A 42 -1.42 -12.73 -21.75
C VAL A 42 -2.02 -13.61 -20.67
N HIS A 43 -1.72 -13.27 -19.43
CA HIS A 43 -2.37 -13.82 -18.26
C HIS A 43 -3.03 -12.69 -17.47
N VAL A 44 -4.25 -12.94 -16.95
CA VAL A 44 -4.96 -12.02 -16.05
C VAL A 44 -5.19 -12.76 -14.76
N ASP A 45 -4.58 -12.27 -13.68
CA ASP A 45 -4.72 -12.87 -12.35
C ASP A 45 -6.13 -12.63 -11.80
N GLY A 46 -6.63 -13.57 -11.01
CA GLY A 46 -7.81 -13.34 -10.18
C GLY A 46 -7.58 -12.19 -9.19
N ALA A 47 -8.64 -11.44 -8.90
CA ALA A 47 -8.53 -10.33 -7.99
C ALA A 47 -8.44 -10.80 -6.53
N GLU A 48 -7.45 -10.30 -5.79
CA GLU A 48 -7.20 -10.58 -4.37
C GLU A 48 -7.22 -9.29 -3.55
N LEU A 49 -7.51 -9.37 -2.25
CA LEU A 49 -7.47 -8.21 -1.36
C LEU A 49 -6.02 -7.76 -1.14
N SER A 50 -5.75 -6.49 -1.43
CA SER A 50 -4.42 -5.88 -1.25
C SER A 50 -4.25 -5.22 0.12
N GLY A 51 -3.02 -4.83 0.46
CA GLY A 51 -2.70 -4.02 1.65
C GLY A 51 -3.42 -2.67 1.65
N HIS A 52 -3.78 -2.14 0.49
CA HIS A 52 -4.61 -0.93 0.33
C HIS A 52 -6.09 -1.16 0.66
N GLN A 53 -6.47 -2.38 1.07
CA GLN A 53 -7.84 -2.78 1.36
C GLN A 53 -8.79 -2.62 0.16
N ARG A 54 -8.25 -2.80 -1.03
CA ARG A 54 -8.97 -2.89 -2.30
C ARG A 54 -8.61 -4.18 -2.99
N LEU A 55 -9.52 -4.71 -3.82
CA LEU A 55 -9.22 -5.86 -4.66
C LEU A 55 -8.26 -5.45 -5.76
N GLN A 56 -7.20 -6.20 -5.95
CA GLN A 56 -6.15 -5.95 -6.93
C GLN A 56 -6.03 -7.14 -7.86
N THR A 57 -5.95 -6.86 -9.14
CA THR A 57 -5.66 -7.83 -10.21
C THR A 57 -4.41 -7.40 -10.96
N ARG A 58 -3.79 -8.33 -11.67
CA ARG A 58 -2.61 -8.09 -12.50
C ARG A 58 -2.85 -8.63 -13.90
N VAL A 59 -2.49 -7.83 -14.88
CA VAL A 59 -2.34 -8.26 -16.28
C VAL A 59 -0.86 -8.46 -16.53
N GLU A 60 -0.47 -9.70 -16.89
CA GLU A 60 0.88 -10.06 -17.27
C GLU A 60 0.92 -10.29 -18.77
N VAL A 61 1.81 -9.59 -19.45
CA VAL A 61 2.10 -9.74 -20.87
C VAL A 61 3.51 -10.27 -21.01
N GLN A 62 3.65 -11.44 -21.63
CA GLN A 62 4.96 -12.03 -21.93
C GLN A 62 5.23 -11.98 -23.43
N VAL A 63 6.39 -11.49 -23.83
CA VAL A 63 6.84 -11.42 -25.22
C VAL A 63 8.12 -12.25 -25.36
N ASP A 64 8.17 -13.11 -26.38
CA ASP A 64 9.38 -13.88 -26.69
C ASP A 64 10.55 -12.94 -27.02
N GLY A 65 11.67 -13.15 -26.36
CA GLY A 65 12.83 -12.29 -26.56
C GLY A 65 13.41 -12.34 -27.98
N ASN A 66 13.31 -13.48 -28.69
CA ASN A 66 13.74 -13.56 -30.09
C ASN A 66 12.85 -12.70 -30.99
N GLU A 67 11.55 -12.61 -30.67
CA GLU A 67 10.63 -11.70 -31.37
C GLU A 67 11.12 -10.25 -31.25
N LEU A 68 11.53 -9.82 -30.06
CA LEU A 68 12.04 -8.47 -29.81
C LEU A 68 13.38 -8.24 -30.52
N VAL A 69 14.28 -9.20 -30.50
CA VAL A 69 15.58 -9.10 -31.20
C VAL A 69 15.40 -9.01 -32.71
N SER A 70 14.42 -9.74 -33.27
CA SER A 70 14.12 -9.68 -34.72
C SER A 70 13.55 -8.31 -35.17
N ARG A 71 12.99 -7.54 -34.24
CA ARG A 71 12.43 -6.20 -34.47
C ARG A 71 13.36 -5.08 -34.01
N ARG A 72 14.60 -5.40 -33.73
CA ARG A 72 15.60 -4.37 -33.33
C ARG A 72 15.66 -3.25 -34.37
N GLY A 73 15.62 -2.02 -33.91
CA GLY A 73 15.64 -0.84 -34.76
C GLY A 73 14.27 -0.38 -35.26
N HIS A 74 13.17 -1.07 -34.93
CA HIS A 74 11.81 -0.68 -35.32
C HIS A 74 11.18 0.42 -34.46
N GLY A 75 11.94 1.10 -33.61
CA GLY A 75 11.39 2.15 -32.74
C GLY A 75 10.76 1.57 -31.47
N GLN A 76 9.45 1.53 -31.37
CA GLN A 76 8.76 1.13 -30.15
C GLN A 76 7.78 -0.01 -30.36
N LEU A 77 7.78 -0.96 -29.42
CA LEU A 77 6.71 -1.92 -29.23
C LEU A 77 5.75 -1.36 -28.17
N VAL A 78 4.48 -1.29 -28.48
CA VAL A 78 3.45 -0.72 -27.61
C VAL A 78 2.51 -1.83 -27.14
N ILE A 79 2.23 -1.83 -25.84
CA ILE A 79 1.26 -2.71 -25.20
C ILE A 79 0.09 -1.86 -24.75
N LEU A 80 -1.11 -2.15 -25.23
CA LEU A 80 -2.35 -1.48 -24.85
C LEU A 80 -3.16 -2.41 -23.95
N ILE A 81 -3.69 -1.87 -22.85
CA ILE A 81 -4.54 -2.61 -21.92
C ILE A 81 -5.80 -1.80 -21.66
N GLU A 82 -6.95 -2.45 -21.86
CA GLU A 82 -8.26 -1.90 -21.59
C GLU A 82 -9.03 -2.80 -20.65
N PHE A 83 -9.60 -2.23 -19.59
CA PHE A 83 -10.63 -2.87 -18.79
C PHE A 83 -11.98 -2.26 -19.17
N GLN A 84 -12.96 -3.10 -19.46
CA GLN A 84 -14.34 -2.67 -19.67
C GLN A 84 -15.23 -3.33 -18.63
N ASP A 85 -15.98 -2.53 -17.89
CA ASP A 85 -16.93 -3.01 -16.88
C ASP A 85 -18.30 -3.38 -17.48
N SER A 86 -19.19 -3.92 -16.65
CA SER A 86 -20.55 -4.31 -17.07
C SER A 86 -21.45 -3.13 -17.49
N ALA A 87 -21.07 -1.89 -17.15
CA ALA A 87 -21.73 -0.67 -17.59
C ALA A 87 -21.09 -0.08 -18.86
N GLU A 88 -20.23 -0.86 -19.53
CA GLU A 88 -19.50 -0.47 -20.75
C GLU A 88 -18.52 0.68 -20.58
N ARG A 89 -18.17 1.06 -19.33
CA ARG A 89 -17.14 2.06 -19.09
C ARG A 89 -15.77 1.43 -19.32
N VAL A 90 -14.90 2.18 -19.98
CA VAL A 90 -13.55 1.73 -20.34
C VAL A 90 -12.49 2.46 -19.53
N TYR A 91 -11.44 1.71 -19.15
CA TYR A 91 -10.29 2.20 -18.39
C TYR A 91 -9.04 1.74 -19.12
N ARG A 92 -8.22 2.68 -19.61
CA ARG A 92 -7.17 2.44 -20.58
C ARG A 92 -5.80 2.81 -20.05
N THR A 93 -4.80 2.04 -20.40
CA THR A 93 -3.40 2.33 -20.14
C THR A 93 -2.53 1.69 -21.21
N HIS A 94 -1.31 2.19 -21.37
CA HIS A 94 -0.35 1.61 -22.29
C HIS A 94 1.03 1.50 -21.62
N GLY A 95 1.84 0.60 -22.18
CA GLY A 95 3.27 0.50 -21.92
C GLY A 95 4.04 0.51 -23.23
N THR A 96 5.25 1.07 -23.21
CA THR A 96 6.12 1.13 -24.38
C THR A 96 7.45 0.48 -24.07
N LEU A 97 7.99 -0.24 -25.06
CA LEU A 97 9.33 -0.80 -25.04
C LEU A 97 10.11 -0.24 -26.21
N ASP A 98 11.22 0.44 -25.93
CA ASP A 98 12.14 0.87 -26.96
C ASP A 98 12.89 -0.34 -27.55
N LEU A 99 12.80 -0.54 -28.85
CA LEU A 99 13.43 -1.63 -29.57
C LEU A 99 14.81 -1.25 -30.14
N GLN A 100 15.24 0.00 -30.03
CA GLN A 100 16.51 0.44 -30.58
C GLN A 100 17.70 -0.20 -29.86
N ASP A 101 17.62 -0.27 -28.55
CA ASP A 101 18.72 -0.75 -27.68
C ASP A 101 18.56 -2.20 -27.21
N ILE A 102 17.71 -3.00 -27.85
CA ILE A 102 17.51 -4.41 -27.51
C ILE A 102 18.80 -5.19 -27.78
N LYS A 103 19.34 -5.82 -26.73
CA LYS A 103 20.55 -6.64 -26.79
C LYS A 103 20.23 -8.07 -27.20
N ASP A 104 21.21 -8.77 -27.82
CA ASP A 104 21.07 -10.19 -28.24
C ASP A 104 20.73 -11.12 -27.06
N GLU A 105 21.18 -10.77 -25.86
CA GLU A 105 20.88 -11.53 -24.64
C GLU A 105 19.37 -11.58 -24.33
N ALA A 106 18.60 -10.60 -24.79
CA ALA A 106 17.15 -10.57 -24.63
C ALA A 106 16.48 -11.77 -25.33
N GLY A 107 17.04 -12.24 -26.46
CA GLY A 107 16.56 -13.42 -27.17
C GLY A 107 16.56 -14.72 -26.37
N LYS A 108 17.29 -14.79 -25.26
CA LYS A 108 17.42 -15.99 -24.42
C LYS A 108 16.28 -16.14 -23.39
N SER A 109 15.33 -15.21 -23.33
CA SER A 109 14.27 -15.18 -22.30
C SER A 109 13.07 -14.41 -22.77
N ASN A 110 11.92 -14.72 -22.18
CA ASN A 110 10.72 -13.89 -22.34
C ASN A 110 10.88 -12.59 -21.57
N ILE A 111 10.40 -11.52 -22.15
CA ILE A 111 10.27 -10.21 -21.51
C ILE A 111 8.86 -10.11 -20.97
N GLN A 112 8.72 -9.65 -19.73
CA GLN A 112 7.45 -9.52 -19.03
C GLN A 112 7.11 -8.05 -18.82
N TYR A 113 5.88 -7.71 -19.12
CA TYR A 113 5.26 -6.44 -18.76
C TYR A 113 4.10 -6.72 -17.80
N PHE A 114 3.97 -5.91 -16.75
CA PHE A 114 2.93 -6.05 -15.75
C PHE A 114 2.14 -4.76 -15.61
N GLN A 115 0.83 -4.90 -15.57
CA GLN A 115 -0.08 -3.82 -15.20
C GLN A 115 -0.96 -4.26 -14.05
N ASP A 116 -0.82 -3.60 -12.93
CA ASP A 116 -1.70 -3.79 -11.78
C ASP A 116 -2.90 -2.84 -11.85
N ALA A 117 -4.05 -3.32 -11.39
CA ALA A 117 -5.27 -2.54 -11.28
C ALA A 117 -6.02 -2.85 -9.99
N LEU A 118 -6.57 -1.82 -9.36
CA LEU A 118 -7.55 -1.98 -8.28
C LEU A 118 -8.94 -2.02 -8.90
N VAL A 119 -9.73 -3.03 -8.52
CA VAL A 119 -11.03 -3.29 -9.12
C VAL A 119 -12.12 -3.43 -8.04
N LEU A 120 -13.35 -3.14 -8.39
CA LEU A 120 -14.51 -3.46 -7.56
C LEU A 120 -15.06 -4.86 -7.94
N PRO A 121 -15.88 -5.51 -7.08
CA PRO A 121 -16.60 -6.72 -7.46
C PRO A 121 -17.46 -6.51 -8.70
N GLY A 122 -17.39 -7.46 -9.63
CA GLY A 122 -18.14 -7.39 -10.90
C GLY A 122 -17.50 -8.20 -12.01
N ASP A 123 -18.09 -8.11 -13.19
CA ASP A 123 -17.60 -8.74 -14.41
C ASP A 123 -16.92 -7.72 -15.30
N TYR A 124 -15.76 -8.09 -15.81
CA TYR A 124 -14.94 -7.24 -16.67
C TYR A 124 -14.51 -8.00 -17.93
N ARG A 125 -14.33 -7.25 -19.00
CA ARG A 125 -13.59 -7.70 -20.19
C ARG A 125 -12.24 -6.97 -20.19
N VAL A 126 -11.15 -7.73 -20.27
CA VAL A 126 -9.79 -7.20 -20.33
C VAL A 126 -9.27 -7.40 -21.75
N GLY A 127 -9.20 -6.31 -22.49
CA GLY A 127 -8.62 -6.27 -23.84
C GLY A 127 -7.14 -5.92 -23.75
N VAL A 128 -6.30 -6.73 -24.42
CA VAL A 128 -4.85 -6.46 -24.50
C VAL A 128 -4.42 -6.54 -25.96
N ALA A 129 -3.74 -5.51 -26.43
CA ALA A 129 -3.11 -5.52 -27.74
C ALA A 129 -1.62 -5.21 -27.64
N ILE A 130 -0.86 -5.79 -28.54
CA ILE A 130 0.56 -5.47 -28.77
C ILE A 130 0.73 -5.04 -30.21
N PHE A 131 1.48 -3.99 -30.46
CA PHE A 131 1.79 -3.57 -31.82
C PHE A 131 3.15 -2.91 -31.95
N ASP A 132 3.74 -3.06 -33.11
CA ASP A 132 4.95 -2.41 -33.54
C ASP A 132 4.61 -1.03 -34.10
N ALA A 133 5.08 0.05 -33.47
CA ALA A 133 4.72 1.41 -33.84
C ALA A 133 5.22 1.82 -35.24
N GLN A 134 6.23 1.14 -35.78
CA GLN A 134 6.78 1.40 -37.09
C GLN A 134 6.04 0.68 -38.23
N THR A 135 5.77 -0.61 -38.04
CA THR A 135 5.14 -1.45 -39.06
C THR A 135 3.61 -1.52 -38.96
N MET A 136 3.06 -1.14 -37.84
CA MET A 136 1.64 -1.28 -37.47
C MET A 136 1.17 -2.74 -37.41
N GLU A 137 2.09 -3.72 -37.48
CA GLU A 137 1.77 -5.10 -37.19
C GLU A 137 1.29 -5.22 -35.74
N HIS A 138 0.20 -5.94 -35.53
CA HIS A 138 -0.43 -6.05 -34.22
C HIS A 138 -0.95 -7.45 -33.93
N SER A 139 -1.20 -7.70 -32.66
CA SER A 139 -1.93 -8.87 -32.19
C SER A 139 -2.76 -8.47 -30.96
N ALA A 140 -3.97 -8.98 -30.85
CA ALA A 140 -4.87 -8.61 -29.77
C ALA A 140 -5.57 -9.84 -29.17
N VAL A 141 -5.91 -9.77 -27.88
CA VAL A 141 -6.63 -10.81 -27.16
C VAL A 141 -7.57 -10.19 -26.14
N GLN A 142 -8.72 -10.83 -25.95
CA GLN A 142 -9.65 -10.45 -24.90
C GLN A 142 -9.78 -11.59 -23.89
N LYS A 143 -9.79 -11.24 -22.60
CA LYS A 143 -9.93 -12.17 -21.46
C LYS A 143 -11.07 -11.72 -20.57
N PRO A 144 -11.93 -12.64 -20.09
CA PRO A 144 -12.88 -12.32 -19.04
C PRO A 144 -12.16 -12.23 -17.68
N LEU A 145 -12.63 -11.34 -16.81
CA LEU A 145 -12.22 -11.26 -15.42
C LEU A 145 -13.48 -11.17 -14.57
N HIS A 146 -13.70 -12.16 -13.72
CA HIS A 146 -14.76 -12.17 -12.73
C HIS A 146 -14.19 -11.86 -11.34
N VAL A 147 -14.68 -10.80 -10.72
CA VAL A 147 -14.22 -10.33 -9.40
C VAL A 147 -15.30 -10.57 -8.37
N ASN A 148 -15.04 -11.52 -7.47
CA ASN A 148 -15.98 -11.87 -6.40
C ASN A 148 -16.00 -10.82 -5.29
N PRO A 149 -17.16 -10.53 -4.68
CA PRO A 149 -17.21 -9.76 -3.45
C PRO A 149 -16.55 -10.52 -2.30
N LEU A 150 -16.04 -9.78 -1.32
CA LEU A 150 -15.48 -10.38 -0.11
C LEU A 150 -16.59 -11.07 0.69
N ARG A 151 -16.34 -12.32 1.08
CA ARG A 151 -17.27 -13.07 1.94
C ARG A 151 -17.21 -12.50 3.36
N ASN A 152 -18.39 -12.22 3.96
CA ASN A 152 -18.50 -11.71 5.32
C ASN A 152 -17.65 -10.46 5.55
N ASP A 153 -17.68 -9.52 4.59
CA ASP A 153 -16.93 -8.29 4.67
C ASP A 153 -17.35 -7.47 5.91
N PRO A 154 -16.45 -7.20 6.87
CA PRO A 154 -16.77 -6.39 8.04
C PRO A 154 -16.91 -4.89 7.71
N LEU A 155 -16.55 -4.46 6.49
CA LEU A 155 -16.55 -3.07 6.04
C LEU A 155 -17.24 -2.92 4.68
N PRO A 156 -18.52 -3.33 4.53
CA PRO A 156 -19.18 -3.37 3.23
C PRO A 156 -19.36 -1.98 2.58
N GLY A 157 -19.41 -0.91 3.40
CA GLY A 157 -19.52 0.47 2.92
C GLY A 157 -18.19 1.12 2.54
N ALA A 158 -17.05 0.48 2.82
CA ALA A 158 -15.73 1.11 2.63
C ALA A 158 -15.41 1.43 1.17
N TRP A 159 -16.03 0.73 0.22
CA TRP A 159 -15.82 0.90 -1.22
C TRP A 159 -16.86 1.76 -1.91
N LYS A 160 -17.73 2.42 -1.13
CA LYS A 160 -18.72 3.33 -1.70
C LYS A 160 -18.03 4.46 -2.47
N ASP A 161 -18.57 4.78 -3.64
CA ASP A 161 -18.11 5.84 -4.55
C ASP A 161 -16.65 5.68 -5.06
N LEU A 162 -16.09 4.46 -4.98
CA LEU A 162 -14.81 4.17 -5.63
C LEU A 162 -14.99 3.94 -7.14
N PRO A 163 -13.97 4.24 -7.96
CA PRO A 163 -13.97 3.87 -9.37
C PRO A 163 -13.99 2.34 -9.52
N ALA A 164 -14.70 1.82 -10.51
CA ALA A 164 -14.78 0.38 -10.76
C ALA A 164 -13.40 -0.22 -11.08
N VAL A 165 -12.56 0.53 -11.80
CA VAL A 165 -11.16 0.20 -12.07
C VAL A 165 -10.29 1.43 -11.80
N GLU A 166 -9.17 1.23 -11.13
CA GLU A 166 -8.12 2.23 -10.97
C GLU A 166 -6.79 1.60 -11.34
N LEU A 167 -6.22 2.04 -12.45
CA LEU A 167 -4.96 1.52 -12.96
C LEU A 167 -3.79 2.04 -12.11
N LEU A 168 -2.94 1.12 -11.67
CA LEU A 168 -1.78 1.47 -10.89
C LEU A 168 -0.62 1.76 -11.83
N HIS A 169 -0.26 3.03 -11.93
CA HIS A 169 0.94 3.41 -12.64
C HIS A 169 2.15 3.11 -11.74
N GLY A 170 3.14 2.40 -12.28
CA GLY A 170 4.38 2.14 -11.57
C GLY A 170 5.00 3.46 -11.14
N ALA A 171 5.34 3.58 -9.85
CA ALA A 171 6.13 4.71 -9.40
C ALA A 171 7.53 4.63 -10.07
N GLU A 172 8.04 5.76 -10.55
CA GLU A 172 9.40 5.80 -11.07
C GLU A 172 10.43 5.49 -9.96
N PRO A 173 11.54 4.82 -10.27
CA PRO A 173 12.62 4.69 -9.31
C PRO A 173 13.08 6.06 -8.80
N PRO A 174 13.40 6.20 -7.48
CA PRO A 174 13.56 5.17 -6.47
C PRO A 174 12.29 4.79 -5.70
N ASP A 175 11.12 5.34 -6.02
CA ASP A 175 9.91 5.32 -5.20
C ASP A 175 8.94 4.18 -5.56
N SER A 176 9.39 3.17 -6.28
CA SER A 176 8.54 2.04 -6.74
C SER A 176 7.81 1.27 -5.61
N TRP A 177 8.22 1.45 -4.35
CA TRP A 177 7.58 0.88 -3.16
C TRP A 177 6.44 1.74 -2.58
N PHE A 178 6.22 2.94 -3.12
CA PHE A 178 5.33 3.94 -2.57
C PHE A 178 4.29 4.36 -3.61
N LEU A 179 3.03 4.11 -3.35
CA LEU A 179 1.90 4.45 -4.24
C LEU A 179 1.08 5.61 -3.63
N PRO A 180 1.54 6.88 -3.74
CA PRO A 180 0.84 8.02 -3.16
C PRO A 180 -0.41 8.40 -3.94
N TYR A 181 -0.47 8.06 -5.22
CA TYR A 181 -1.39 8.65 -6.19
C TYR A 181 -2.68 7.85 -6.43
N LEU A 182 -3.12 7.06 -5.45
CA LEU A 182 -4.44 6.44 -5.55
C LEU A 182 -5.52 7.52 -5.43
N THR A 183 -6.35 7.66 -6.45
CA THR A 183 -7.46 8.62 -6.49
C THR A 183 -8.66 8.13 -5.71
N GLY A 184 -8.92 6.82 -5.79
CA GLY A 184 -9.99 6.17 -5.03
C GLY A 184 -9.72 6.19 -3.53
N ARG A 185 -10.71 6.69 -2.76
CA ARG A 185 -10.58 6.87 -1.30
C ARG A 185 -11.57 5.99 -0.58
N LEU A 186 -11.06 5.09 0.26
CA LEU A 186 -11.90 4.33 1.17
C LEU A 186 -12.73 5.27 2.04
N GLN A 187 -13.97 4.87 2.32
CA GLN A 187 -14.84 5.57 3.25
C GLN A 187 -14.96 4.76 4.54
N LEU A 188 -14.46 5.32 5.64
CA LEU A 188 -14.51 4.71 6.96
C LEU A 188 -15.20 5.69 7.94
N PRO A 189 -16.50 6.00 7.72
CA PRO A 189 -17.23 6.88 8.62
C PRO A 189 -17.40 6.20 9.97
N LEU A 190 -17.21 6.98 11.03
CA LEU A 190 -17.34 6.52 12.39
C LEU A 190 -18.29 7.45 13.15
N THR A 191 -19.42 6.92 13.57
CA THR A 191 -20.38 7.63 14.42
C THR A 191 -20.25 7.10 15.84
N THR A 192 -19.99 7.99 16.79
CA THR A 192 -19.80 7.68 18.21
C THR A 192 -20.80 8.44 19.06
N ARG A 193 -21.09 7.92 20.27
CA ARG A 193 -22.01 8.57 21.21
C ARG A 193 -21.41 9.77 21.92
N ARG A 194 -20.09 9.82 22.01
CA ARG A 194 -19.32 10.91 22.61
C ARG A 194 -18.21 11.38 21.67
N PRO A 195 -17.68 12.58 21.85
CA PRO A 195 -16.52 13.01 21.09
C PRO A 195 -15.35 12.05 21.31
N ILE A 196 -14.64 11.72 20.23
CA ILE A 196 -13.42 10.89 20.28
C ILE A 196 -12.27 11.61 19.63
N HIS A 197 -11.07 11.33 20.12
CA HIS A 197 -9.82 11.77 19.54
C HIS A 197 -9.00 10.55 19.15
N ILE A 198 -8.67 10.41 17.86
CA ILE A 198 -7.95 9.24 17.33
C ILE A 198 -6.51 9.62 17.02
N GLU A 199 -5.59 8.90 17.64
CA GLU A 199 -4.15 8.97 17.40
C GLU A 199 -3.67 7.69 16.73
N VAL A 200 -2.97 7.82 15.61
CA VAL A 200 -2.27 6.71 14.94
C VAL A 200 -0.77 6.91 15.12
N LEU A 201 -0.16 6.05 15.89
CA LEU A 201 1.27 6.03 16.15
C LEU A 201 1.92 4.89 15.39
N MET A 202 2.61 5.21 14.30
CA MET A 202 3.32 4.22 13.48
C MET A 202 4.80 4.19 13.85
N ASN A 203 5.30 2.99 14.17
CA ASN A 203 6.72 2.77 14.30
C ASN A 203 7.33 2.46 12.91
N ALA A 204 8.04 3.42 12.34
CA ALA A 204 8.72 3.30 11.06
C ALA A 204 10.18 2.80 11.19
N SER A 205 10.59 2.42 12.40
CA SER A 205 11.93 1.91 12.67
C SER A 205 12.21 0.61 11.92
N PRO A 206 13.49 0.34 11.59
CA PRO A 206 13.89 -0.98 11.11
C PRO A 206 13.52 -2.06 12.13
N SER A 207 12.86 -3.11 11.70
CA SER A 207 12.53 -4.25 12.56
C SER A 207 13.22 -5.53 12.08
N GLY A 208 13.71 -6.30 13.03
CA GLY A 208 14.30 -7.60 12.83
C GLY A 208 15.83 -7.60 12.83
N PRO A 209 16.45 -8.77 13.16
CA PRO A 209 17.89 -8.93 13.10
C PRO A 209 18.32 -8.83 11.64
N SER A 210 19.26 -7.94 11.37
CA SER A 210 19.94 -7.84 10.06
C SER A 210 20.79 -9.08 9.84
N ARG A 211 20.17 -10.21 9.47
CA ARG A 211 20.90 -11.38 8.99
C ARG A 211 21.24 -11.17 7.52
N GLY A 212 22.40 -10.56 7.25
CA GLY A 212 22.94 -10.41 5.90
C GLY A 212 23.10 -8.96 5.42
N PHE A 213 23.94 -8.80 4.44
CA PHE A 213 24.52 -7.56 3.93
C PHE A 213 23.58 -6.56 3.20
N SER A 214 22.29 -6.58 3.42
CA SER A 214 21.36 -5.60 2.79
C SER A 214 20.43 -4.93 3.80
N VAL A 215 21.01 -4.06 4.62
CA VAL A 215 20.28 -3.26 5.62
C VAL A 215 19.15 -2.42 4.96
N GLY A 216 19.38 -1.86 3.79
CA GLY A 216 18.40 -1.05 3.07
C GLY A 216 17.15 -1.81 2.62
N THR A 217 17.27 -3.11 2.30
CA THR A 217 16.14 -3.92 1.82
C THR A 217 15.17 -4.28 2.95
N VAL A 218 15.65 -4.40 4.19
CA VAL A 218 14.80 -4.77 5.34
C VAL A 218 13.91 -3.60 5.76
N ASN A 219 14.45 -2.39 5.78
CA ASN A 219 13.70 -1.20 6.16
C ASN A 219 12.55 -0.89 5.19
N ASN A 220 12.83 -0.98 3.89
CA ASN A 220 11.82 -0.73 2.86
C ASN A 220 10.69 -1.75 2.90
N ARG A 221 10.97 -3.01 3.30
CA ARG A 221 9.94 -4.05 3.41
C ARG A 221 8.90 -3.75 4.47
N ASN A 222 9.32 -3.32 5.67
CA ASN A 222 8.37 -3.01 6.73
C ASN A 222 7.54 -1.77 6.41
N LEU A 223 8.16 -0.72 5.88
CA LEU A 223 7.45 0.47 5.44
C LEU A 223 6.48 0.17 4.29
N ALA A 224 6.90 -0.61 3.29
CA ALA A 224 6.05 -1.00 2.17
C ALA A 224 4.78 -1.74 2.61
N ASN A 225 4.82 -2.47 3.72
CA ASN A 225 3.66 -3.15 4.28
C ASN A 225 2.79 -2.24 5.16
N MET A 226 3.40 -1.36 5.93
CA MET A 226 2.69 -0.51 6.90
C MET A 226 2.14 0.78 6.30
N LEU A 227 2.76 1.34 5.25
CA LEU A 227 2.27 2.55 4.60
C LEU A 227 0.88 2.40 3.96
N PRO A 228 0.53 1.29 3.29
CA PRO A 228 -0.84 1.03 2.87
C PRO A 228 -1.82 1.02 4.03
N ALA A 229 -1.46 0.37 5.15
CA ALA A 229 -2.28 0.37 6.36
C ALA A 229 -2.44 1.75 6.97
N LEU A 230 -1.36 2.53 7.05
CA LEU A 230 -1.41 3.92 7.50
C LEU A 230 -2.35 4.76 6.63
N LYS A 231 -2.28 4.59 5.30
CA LYS A 231 -3.19 5.22 4.35
C LYS A 231 -4.65 4.85 4.61
N VAL A 232 -4.92 3.59 4.91
CA VAL A 232 -6.26 3.12 5.29
C VAL A 232 -6.71 3.75 6.60
N LEU A 233 -5.89 3.71 7.64
CA LEU A 233 -6.20 4.31 8.95
C LEU A 233 -6.43 5.82 8.85
N SER A 234 -5.71 6.52 7.96
CA SER A 234 -5.91 7.96 7.72
C SER A 234 -7.29 8.30 7.12
N ARG A 235 -8.09 7.29 6.73
CA ARG A 235 -9.45 7.44 6.19
C ARG A 235 -10.54 7.30 7.24
N ILE A 236 -10.20 7.02 8.48
CA ILE A 236 -11.18 7.00 9.57
C ILE A 236 -11.69 8.45 9.74
N ASP A 237 -13.00 8.60 9.64
CA ASP A 237 -13.69 9.90 9.77
C ASP A 237 -14.63 9.85 10.96
N ALA A 238 -14.20 10.44 12.06
CA ALA A 238 -14.99 10.56 13.29
C ALA A 238 -15.72 11.89 13.29
N ALA A 239 -16.98 11.90 12.82
CA ALA A 239 -17.84 13.08 12.77
C ALA A 239 -17.20 14.29 12.05
N GLY A 240 -16.46 14.05 10.97
CA GLY A 240 -15.80 15.10 10.19
C GLY A 240 -14.36 15.43 10.65
N ALA A 241 -13.88 14.78 11.71
CA ALA A 241 -12.50 14.89 12.19
C ALA A 241 -11.70 13.66 11.80
N GLY A 242 -10.61 13.84 11.07
CA GLY A 242 -9.65 12.78 10.76
C GLY A 242 -8.73 12.50 11.97
N PRO A 243 -7.99 11.36 11.95
CA PRO A 243 -7.05 11.02 13.00
C PRO A 243 -5.82 11.95 12.98
N ASN A 244 -5.13 12.04 14.11
CA ASN A 244 -3.76 12.50 14.14
C ASN A 244 -2.82 11.36 13.77
N ILE A 245 -1.77 11.64 13.02
CA ILE A 245 -0.82 10.64 12.56
C ILE A 245 0.59 11.07 12.98
N THR A 246 1.28 10.14 13.63
CA THR A 246 2.68 10.31 14.02
C THR A 246 3.51 9.10 13.60
N LEU A 247 4.65 9.35 12.96
CA LEU A 247 5.65 8.34 12.64
C LEU A 247 6.88 8.51 13.53
N LEU A 248 7.31 7.39 14.13
CA LEU A 248 8.49 7.36 15.00
C LEU A 248 9.65 6.58 14.35
N ASP A 249 10.85 7.08 14.56
CA ASP A 249 12.09 6.30 14.48
C ASP A 249 12.59 6.10 15.93
N ILE A 250 12.26 4.94 16.51
CA ILE A 250 12.58 4.65 17.91
C ILE A 250 14.09 4.62 18.16
N PRO A 251 14.93 3.93 17.34
CA PRO A 251 16.37 3.94 17.50
C PRO A 251 16.99 5.35 17.49
N LYS A 252 16.47 6.24 16.65
CA LYS A 252 16.94 7.64 16.58
C LYS A 252 16.25 8.54 17.60
N ARG A 253 15.28 8.02 18.35
CA ARG A 253 14.46 8.78 19.31
C ARG A 253 13.91 10.06 18.71
N ASN A 254 13.30 9.92 17.53
CA ASN A 254 12.84 11.02 16.70
C ASN A 254 11.40 10.82 16.22
N VAL A 255 10.63 11.90 16.21
CA VAL A 255 9.36 12.01 15.48
C VAL A 255 9.71 12.41 14.05
N MET A 256 9.59 11.47 13.12
CA MET A 256 9.92 11.69 11.71
C MET A 256 8.86 12.52 10.99
N PHE A 257 7.60 12.27 11.31
CA PHE A 257 6.46 12.92 10.68
C PHE A 257 5.33 13.04 11.68
N GLN A 258 4.63 14.17 11.64
CA GLN A 258 3.41 14.39 12.39
C GLN A 258 2.45 15.25 11.56
N GLN A 259 1.18 14.84 11.54
CA GLN A 259 0.10 15.59 10.91
C GLN A 259 -1.18 15.39 11.72
N ASP A 260 -1.80 16.50 12.14
CA ASP A 260 -3.00 16.50 12.96
C ASP A 260 -4.26 16.60 12.10
N ALA A 261 -5.38 16.06 12.58
CA ALA A 261 -6.71 16.09 11.97
C ALA A 261 -6.69 15.76 10.46
N VAL A 262 -6.08 14.61 10.12
CA VAL A 262 -5.76 14.22 8.75
C VAL A 262 -7.03 13.91 7.95
N ARG A 263 -7.42 14.80 7.05
CA ARG A 263 -8.40 14.51 5.98
C ARG A 263 -7.74 13.97 4.72
N GLN A 264 -6.54 14.44 4.46
CA GLN A 264 -5.67 13.96 3.40
C GLN A 264 -4.24 13.96 3.89
N LEU A 265 -3.58 12.80 3.77
CA LEU A 265 -2.18 12.66 4.16
C LEU A 265 -1.30 13.49 3.23
N ASP A 266 -0.41 14.30 3.80
CA ASP A 266 0.60 15.05 3.06
C ASP A 266 1.73 14.10 2.64
N TRP A 267 1.54 13.50 1.45
CA TRP A 267 2.45 12.51 0.92
C TRP A 267 3.83 13.08 0.57
N MET A 268 3.91 14.32 0.15
CA MET A 268 5.19 14.94 -0.20
C MET A 268 6.04 15.14 1.04
N ARG A 269 5.45 15.66 2.11
CA ARG A 269 6.12 15.85 3.41
C ARG A 269 6.48 14.50 4.04
N LEU A 270 5.57 13.51 3.98
CA LEU A 270 5.84 12.16 4.48
C LEU A 270 6.99 11.50 3.71
N ARG A 271 6.99 11.59 2.38
CA ARG A 271 8.08 11.08 1.54
C ARG A 271 9.41 11.70 1.91
N GLN A 272 9.45 13.02 2.04
CA GLN A 272 10.67 13.74 2.44
C GLN A 272 11.19 13.22 3.79
N ALA A 273 10.34 13.10 4.80
CA ALA A 273 10.70 12.56 6.11
C ALA A 273 11.28 11.15 6.04
N LEU A 274 10.67 10.27 5.22
CA LEU A 274 11.15 8.90 5.02
C LEU A 274 12.48 8.84 4.26
N MET A 275 12.72 9.74 3.31
CA MET A 275 14.01 9.84 2.60
C MET A 275 15.14 10.38 3.49
N GLU A 276 14.85 11.32 4.38
CA GLU A 276 15.82 11.84 5.34
C GLU A 276 16.26 10.77 6.36
N ALA A 277 15.39 9.81 6.63
CA ALA A 277 15.66 8.66 7.50
C ALA A 277 16.47 7.54 6.83
N ASP A 278 17.26 7.84 5.80
CA ASP A 278 18.02 6.86 5.00
C ASP A 278 18.63 5.75 5.89
N PRO A 279 18.16 4.49 5.70
CA PRO A 279 18.63 3.36 6.51
C PRO A 279 20.09 2.99 6.24
N ASN A 280 20.65 3.46 5.11
CA ASN A 280 22.03 3.20 4.75
C ASN A 280 23.01 4.17 5.45
N LYS A 281 22.52 5.22 6.06
CA LYS A 281 23.34 6.11 6.90
C LYS A 281 23.39 5.52 8.30
N ILE A 282 24.57 5.06 8.69
CA ILE A 282 24.85 4.68 10.08
C ILE A 282 24.77 5.95 10.91
N ASP A 283 23.70 6.06 11.70
CA ASP A 283 23.59 7.13 12.68
C ASP A 283 24.22 6.65 13.99
N VAL A 284 25.37 7.22 14.35
CA VAL A 284 26.07 6.89 15.60
C VAL A 284 25.15 7.15 16.79
N ARG A 285 24.27 8.15 16.74
CA ARG A 285 23.30 8.46 17.79
C ARG A 285 22.28 7.34 18.01
N ALA A 286 21.97 6.55 16.97
CA ALA A 286 21.09 5.39 17.09
C ALA A 286 21.74 4.23 17.87
N LEU A 287 23.08 4.17 17.89
CA LEU A 287 23.86 3.19 18.64
C LEU A 287 24.14 3.66 20.08
N GLU A 288 24.33 4.98 20.24
CA GLU A 288 24.49 5.61 21.55
C GLU A 288 23.15 5.61 22.28
N HIS A 289 23.18 5.27 23.56
CA HIS A 289 21.99 5.32 24.43
C HIS A 289 20.81 4.44 23.95
N SER A 290 21.08 3.29 23.34
CA SER A 290 20.01 2.35 22.93
C SER A 290 19.14 1.91 24.12
N GLU A 291 19.67 1.97 25.35
CA GLU A 291 18.94 1.72 26.59
C GLU A 291 17.76 2.70 26.83
N GLN A 292 17.74 3.83 26.13
CA GLN A 292 16.68 4.84 26.23
C GLN A 292 15.55 4.65 25.21
N ASN A 293 15.68 3.71 24.28
CA ASN A 293 14.70 3.51 23.21
C ASN A 293 13.33 3.10 23.77
N ALA A 294 13.31 2.21 24.74
CA ALA A 294 12.08 1.80 25.42
C ALA A 294 11.42 2.98 26.14
N GLN A 295 12.21 3.79 26.87
CA GLN A 295 11.72 4.97 27.56
C GLN A 295 11.17 6.02 26.59
N TYR A 296 11.85 6.26 25.48
CA TYR A 296 11.38 7.17 24.44
C TYR A 296 10.01 6.73 23.90
N PHE A 297 9.84 5.44 23.57
CA PHE A 297 8.56 4.93 23.11
C PHE A 297 7.45 5.10 24.17
N VAL A 298 7.74 4.76 25.42
CA VAL A 298 6.82 4.94 26.55
C VAL A 298 6.38 6.40 26.68
N GLU A 299 7.31 7.33 26.57
CA GLU A 299 7.02 8.76 26.64
C GLU A 299 6.14 9.24 25.49
N GLN A 300 6.40 8.75 24.25
CA GLN A 300 5.59 9.07 23.09
C GLN A 300 4.15 8.55 23.23
N VAL A 301 3.96 7.37 23.81
CA VAL A 301 2.62 6.83 24.10
C VAL A 301 1.95 7.62 25.22
N ARG A 302 2.69 7.94 26.30
CA ARG A 302 2.17 8.72 27.43
C ARG A 302 1.67 10.09 26.97
N GLN A 303 2.45 10.84 26.21
CA GLN A 303 2.07 12.17 25.70
C GLN A 303 0.76 12.16 24.90
N ARG A 304 0.47 11.07 24.19
CA ARG A 304 -0.76 10.95 23.37
C ARG A 304 -1.97 10.42 24.13
N LEU A 305 -1.76 9.80 25.28
CA LEU A 305 -2.83 9.33 26.17
C LEU A 305 -3.08 10.29 27.34
N ALA A 306 -2.10 11.12 27.70
CA ALA A 306 -2.25 12.15 28.71
C ALA A 306 -2.99 13.33 28.07
N ALA A 307 -4.30 13.26 28.04
CA ALA A 307 -5.10 14.48 28.04
C ALA A 307 -4.78 15.24 29.29
N ASP A 308 -4.68 16.57 29.15
CA ASP A 308 -4.37 17.55 30.18
C ASP A 308 -4.73 17.09 31.60
N GLY A 309 -3.72 17.01 32.47
CA GLY A 309 -3.76 16.39 33.80
C GLY A 309 -4.77 16.93 34.81
N SER A 310 -5.98 17.25 34.37
CA SER A 310 -7.12 17.51 35.23
C SER A 310 -7.64 16.18 35.78
N ALA A 311 -7.54 15.96 37.08
CA ALA A 311 -7.96 14.77 37.79
C ALA A 311 -9.51 14.54 37.76
N GLU A 312 -10.28 15.45 37.18
CA GLU A 312 -11.72 15.38 37.02
C GLU A 312 -12.05 15.37 35.51
N HIS A 313 -12.23 14.16 34.97
CA HIS A 313 -12.76 14.00 33.61
C HIS A 313 -14.21 14.52 33.58
N THR A 314 -14.42 15.65 32.92
CA THR A 314 -15.76 16.12 32.62
C THR A 314 -16.36 15.26 31.51
N SER A 315 -17.68 15.12 31.49
CA SER A 315 -18.42 14.32 30.48
C SER A 315 -18.19 14.81 29.04
N ASP A 316 -17.64 16.02 28.88
CA ASP A 316 -17.41 16.67 27.59
C ASP A 316 -15.99 16.48 27.03
N GLU A 317 -15.08 15.87 27.82
CA GLU A 317 -13.74 15.57 27.33
C GLU A 317 -13.79 14.44 26.27
N PRO A 318 -13.07 14.60 25.13
CA PRO A 318 -13.03 13.57 24.12
C PRO A 318 -12.36 12.28 24.66
N PHE A 319 -12.88 11.15 24.25
CA PHE A 319 -12.27 9.86 24.57
C PHE A 319 -11.09 9.58 23.65
N HIS A 320 -9.94 9.26 24.21
CA HIS A 320 -8.73 9.01 23.46
C HIS A 320 -8.66 7.58 22.92
N VAL A 321 -8.43 7.46 21.63
CA VAL A 321 -8.20 6.18 20.96
C VAL A 321 -6.80 6.21 20.36
N LEU A 322 -5.90 5.37 20.89
CA LEU A 322 -4.54 5.24 20.37
C LEU A 322 -4.41 3.94 19.58
N ILE A 323 -4.06 4.04 18.31
CA ILE A 323 -3.75 2.91 17.42
C ILE A 323 -2.24 2.88 17.21
N VAL A 324 -1.56 1.90 17.79
CA VAL A 324 -0.13 1.65 17.59
C VAL A 324 0.04 0.66 16.45
N LEU A 325 0.64 1.12 15.35
CA LEU A 325 0.92 0.34 14.16
C LEU A 325 2.42 0.05 14.06
N THR A 326 2.83 -1.20 14.07
CA THR A 326 4.24 -1.60 14.04
C THR A 326 4.45 -2.97 13.44
N ALA A 327 5.68 -3.24 12.98
CA ALA A 327 6.19 -4.60 12.88
C ALA A 327 6.84 -4.99 14.22
N PRO A 328 6.97 -6.31 14.53
CA PRO A 328 7.65 -6.76 15.73
C PRO A 328 9.04 -6.13 15.84
N MET A 329 9.36 -5.58 17.01
CA MET A 329 10.63 -4.91 17.27
C MET A 329 11.34 -5.53 18.47
N THR A 330 12.64 -5.76 18.34
CA THR A 330 13.47 -6.29 19.44
C THR A 330 14.44 -5.21 19.89
N PHE A 331 14.43 -4.91 21.18
CA PHE A 331 15.45 -4.08 21.82
C PHE A 331 16.65 -4.93 22.27
N ASN A 332 17.81 -4.31 22.35
CA ASN A 332 19.01 -4.96 22.85
C ASN A 332 18.86 -5.36 24.32
N SER A 333 19.59 -6.40 24.75
CA SER A 333 19.52 -7.01 26.09
C SER A 333 20.12 -6.16 27.21
N GLY A 334 19.98 -4.93 27.25
CA GLY A 334 20.45 -4.00 28.31
C GLY A 334 19.51 -2.82 28.47
N GLU A 335 18.47 -2.79 27.63
CA GLU A 335 17.54 -1.67 27.64
C GLU A 335 16.62 -1.71 28.86
N ASN A 336 16.47 -0.55 29.48
CA ASN A 336 15.62 -0.38 30.66
C ASN A 336 14.14 -0.46 30.22
N ARG A 337 13.48 -1.57 30.55
CA ARG A 337 12.11 -1.90 30.09
C ARG A 337 11.11 -1.57 31.20
N HIS A 338 10.97 -0.31 31.54
CA HIS A 338 9.93 0.09 32.47
C HIS A 338 8.58 0.16 31.73
N PRO A 339 7.55 -0.55 32.23
CA PRO A 339 6.21 -0.44 31.71
C PRO A 339 5.70 0.99 31.73
N ILE A 340 4.69 1.27 30.89
CA ILE A 340 4.05 2.60 30.89
C ILE A 340 3.32 2.79 32.22
N GLU A 341 3.77 3.77 33.01
CA GLU A 341 3.06 4.21 34.21
C GLU A 341 2.29 5.48 33.86
N LEU A 342 0.98 5.43 34.03
CA LEU A 342 0.11 6.61 33.88
C LEU A 342 -0.30 7.08 35.26
N ALA A 343 -0.28 8.39 35.46
CA ALA A 343 -0.82 9.03 36.65
C ALA A 343 -2.37 8.99 36.56
N GLY A 344 -2.98 7.89 36.98
CA GLY A 344 -4.41 7.68 36.91
C GLY A 344 -4.87 6.71 35.84
N LYS A 345 -6.20 6.46 35.79
CA LYS A 345 -6.80 5.57 34.79
C LYS A 345 -6.98 6.35 33.47
N PRO A 346 -6.39 5.90 32.34
CA PRO A 346 -6.49 6.65 31.10
C PRO A 346 -7.96 6.72 30.64
N ASN A 347 -8.43 7.89 30.25
CA ASN A 347 -9.69 8.07 29.54
C ASN A 347 -9.50 7.68 28.07
N GLY A 348 -9.09 6.42 27.82
CA GLY A 348 -8.73 6.03 26.47
C GLY A 348 -8.66 4.53 26.28
N LYS A 349 -8.57 4.14 25.02
CA LYS A 349 -8.40 2.75 24.58
C LYS A 349 -7.21 2.63 23.65
N VAL A 350 -6.42 1.58 23.84
CA VAL A 350 -5.24 1.31 23.04
C VAL A 350 -5.50 0.07 22.17
N TYR A 351 -5.25 0.22 20.88
CA TYR A 351 -5.20 -0.87 19.91
C TYR A 351 -3.75 -1.06 19.47
N TYR A 352 -3.28 -2.29 19.51
CA TYR A 352 -1.94 -2.64 19.09
C TYR A 352 -2.02 -3.52 17.85
N VAL A 353 -1.69 -2.97 16.68
CA VAL A 353 -1.73 -3.64 15.38
C VAL A 353 -0.31 -4.03 14.99
N ARG A 354 -0.02 -5.32 15.06
CA ARG A 354 1.29 -5.90 14.78
C ARG A 354 1.31 -6.57 13.43
N TYR A 355 2.13 -6.02 12.52
CA TYR A 355 2.20 -6.44 11.13
C TYR A 355 3.32 -7.45 10.90
N HIS A 356 2.95 -8.62 10.35
CA HIS A 356 3.87 -9.70 9.97
C HIS A 356 3.83 -9.99 8.48
N LEU A 357 3.19 -9.13 7.69
CA LEU A 357 3.02 -9.36 6.26
C LEU A 357 4.36 -9.53 5.56
N PRO A 358 4.49 -10.55 4.68
CA PRO A 358 5.54 -10.55 3.70
C PRO A 358 5.38 -9.28 2.84
N PRO A 359 6.47 -8.72 2.30
CA PRO A 359 6.37 -7.55 1.44
C PRO A 359 5.40 -7.85 0.30
N GLU A 360 4.43 -6.95 0.12
CA GLU A 360 3.59 -6.97 -1.06
C GLU A 360 4.51 -7.00 -2.29
N ARG A 361 4.17 -7.80 -3.29
CA ARG A 361 4.89 -7.77 -4.56
C ARG A 361 4.55 -6.41 -5.18
N LEU A 362 5.46 -5.46 -4.99
CA LEU A 362 5.36 -4.19 -5.68
C LEU A 362 5.37 -4.46 -7.18
N PRO A 363 4.58 -3.73 -7.97
CA PRO A 363 4.70 -3.81 -9.41
C PRO A 363 6.19 -3.61 -9.76
N PRO A 364 6.77 -4.49 -10.58
CA PRO A 364 8.12 -4.25 -11.05
C PRO A 364 8.15 -2.87 -11.71
N PRO A 365 9.23 -2.12 -11.52
CA PRO A 365 9.35 -0.82 -12.17
C PRO A 365 9.11 -1.00 -13.67
N SER A 366 8.33 -0.12 -14.24
CA SER A 366 7.93 -0.13 -15.67
C SER A 366 9.10 0.03 -16.65
N THR A 367 10.33 0.10 -16.15
CA THR A 367 11.55 0.22 -16.94
C THR A 367 12.28 -1.12 -17.02
N PHE A 368 12.57 -1.56 -18.22
CA PHE A 368 13.28 -2.81 -18.56
C PHE A 368 14.69 -2.96 -17.96
N GLU A 369 15.29 -1.91 -17.45
CA GLU A 369 16.63 -1.96 -16.84
C GLU A 369 16.73 -2.86 -15.59
N SER A 370 15.64 -3.10 -14.91
CA SER A 370 15.66 -3.87 -13.66
C SER A 370 15.64 -5.39 -13.85
N LEU A 371 15.24 -5.88 -15.03
CA LEU A 371 15.11 -7.32 -15.30
C LEU A 371 16.46 -8.02 -15.38
N SER A 372 17.52 -7.33 -15.80
CA SER A 372 18.89 -7.89 -15.84
C SER A 372 19.49 -8.10 -14.46
N ARG A 373 19.03 -7.39 -13.44
CA ARG A 373 19.53 -7.53 -12.04
C ARG A 373 18.82 -8.64 -11.26
N MET A 374 17.56 -8.97 -11.56
CA MET A 374 16.81 -10.00 -10.83
C MET A 374 17.25 -11.44 -11.11
N ARG A 375 17.93 -11.72 -12.21
CA ARG A 375 18.37 -13.08 -12.58
C ARG A 375 19.52 -13.65 -11.74
N ARG A 376 20.23 -12.85 -10.94
CA ARG A 376 21.34 -13.36 -10.10
C ARG A 376 20.89 -14.00 -8.78
N ASN A 377 19.67 -13.80 -8.36
CA ASN A 377 19.15 -14.36 -7.11
C ASN A 377 17.97 -15.29 -7.42
N ASN A 378 18.26 -16.50 -7.92
CA ASN A 378 17.28 -17.58 -7.97
C ASN A 378 17.08 -18.12 -6.54
N PRO A 379 16.01 -17.77 -5.80
CA PRO A 379 15.73 -18.43 -4.56
C PRO A 379 15.18 -19.82 -4.92
N ARG A 380 16.01 -20.86 -4.78
CA ARG A 380 15.50 -22.21 -4.57
C ARG A 380 14.38 -22.09 -3.55
N THR A 381 13.21 -22.59 -3.91
CA THR A 381 12.01 -22.74 -3.11
C THR A 381 12.34 -23.07 -1.65
N ALA A 382 12.58 -22.05 -0.84
CA ALA A 382 12.51 -22.20 0.59
C ALA A 382 11.02 -22.32 0.92
N GLN A 383 10.58 -23.51 1.34
CA GLN A 383 9.31 -23.66 2.02
C GLN A 383 9.21 -22.55 3.06
N PRO A 384 8.07 -21.84 3.16
CA PRO A 384 7.87 -20.88 4.21
C PRO A 384 7.93 -21.63 5.54
N GLN A 385 9.10 -21.59 6.19
CA GLN A 385 9.17 -21.95 7.60
C GLN A 385 8.26 -20.95 8.30
N ALA A 386 7.32 -21.46 9.09
CA ALA A 386 6.54 -20.64 10.00
C ALA A 386 7.54 -19.72 10.73
N PRO A 387 7.35 -18.40 10.70
CA PRO A 387 8.25 -17.50 11.36
C PRO A 387 8.29 -17.90 12.83
N ALA A 388 9.49 -18.20 13.34
CA ALA A 388 9.67 -18.33 14.79
C ALA A 388 9.07 -17.04 15.39
N GLU A 389 8.19 -17.17 16.40
CA GLU A 389 7.54 -16.05 17.07
C GLU A 389 8.62 -15.00 17.38
N ALA A 390 8.64 -13.93 16.61
CA ALA A 390 9.61 -12.88 16.80
C ALA A 390 9.24 -12.20 18.11
N PHE A 391 10.12 -12.30 19.12
CA PHE A 391 9.93 -11.63 20.39
C PHE A 391 9.77 -10.13 20.12
N ASP A 392 8.67 -9.57 20.61
CA ASP A 392 8.36 -8.16 20.45
C ASP A 392 8.55 -7.42 21.78
N SER A 393 9.51 -6.52 21.79
CA SER A 393 9.86 -5.72 22.98
C SER A 393 8.85 -4.62 23.32
N LEU A 394 7.96 -4.24 22.37
CA LEU A 394 6.95 -3.20 22.61
C LEU A 394 5.73 -3.71 23.37
N GLU A 395 5.36 -4.99 23.17
CA GLU A 395 4.18 -5.57 23.84
C GLU A 395 4.25 -5.48 25.37
N PRO A 396 5.35 -5.88 26.04
CA PRO A 396 5.46 -5.75 27.49
C PRO A 396 5.33 -4.31 28.00
N LEU A 397 5.79 -3.32 27.21
CA LEU A 397 5.68 -1.90 27.56
C LEU A 397 4.22 -1.40 27.52
N LEU A 398 3.44 -1.89 26.55
CA LEU A 398 2.03 -1.52 26.38
C LEU A 398 1.09 -2.29 27.31
N LYS A 399 1.52 -3.43 27.91
CA LYS A 399 0.69 -4.31 28.70
C LYS A 399 -0.10 -3.61 29.82
N PRO A 400 0.43 -2.62 30.57
CA PRO A 400 -0.33 -1.92 31.61
C PRO A 400 -1.55 -1.17 31.08
N LEU A 401 -1.54 -0.78 29.81
CA LEU A 401 -2.65 -0.11 29.14
C LEU A 401 -3.74 -1.08 28.68
N GLN A 402 -3.54 -2.39 28.88
CA GLN A 402 -4.44 -3.44 28.42
C GLN A 402 -4.82 -3.29 26.94
N PRO A 403 -3.83 -3.20 26.03
CA PRO A 403 -4.10 -2.98 24.63
C PRO A 403 -4.86 -4.16 24.04
N ARG A 404 -5.77 -3.87 23.11
CA ARG A 404 -6.30 -4.91 22.26
C ARG A 404 -5.30 -5.21 21.16
N LEU A 405 -4.68 -6.38 21.20
CA LEU A 405 -3.69 -6.84 20.23
C LEU A 405 -4.37 -7.43 18.99
N PHE A 406 -3.89 -7.04 17.83
CA PHE A 406 -4.23 -7.62 16.54
C PHE A 406 -2.94 -8.07 15.82
N GLU A 407 -2.83 -9.37 15.56
CA GLU A 407 -1.77 -9.96 14.74
C GLU A 407 -2.23 -9.97 13.29
N VAL A 408 -1.44 -9.36 12.40
CA VAL A 408 -1.80 -9.18 10.99
C VAL A 408 -0.80 -9.90 10.10
N TYR A 409 -1.22 -11.02 9.51
CA TYR A 409 -0.44 -11.83 8.57
C TYR A 409 -0.99 -11.78 7.15
N SER A 410 -2.15 -11.14 6.93
CA SER A 410 -2.74 -10.97 5.61
C SER A 410 -3.61 -9.71 5.52
N PRO A 411 -3.87 -9.19 4.31
CA PRO A 411 -4.80 -8.08 4.11
C PRO A 411 -6.21 -8.35 4.67
N GLU A 412 -6.70 -9.59 4.62
CA GLU A 412 -8.00 -10.00 5.18
C GLU A 412 -8.01 -9.92 6.70
N GLN A 413 -6.90 -10.29 7.35
CA GLN A 413 -6.77 -10.15 8.81
C GLN A 413 -6.75 -8.68 9.22
N PHE A 414 -6.07 -7.83 8.46
CA PHE A 414 -6.12 -6.38 8.70
C PHE A 414 -7.54 -5.83 8.52
N ARG A 415 -8.26 -6.26 7.48
CA ARG A 415 -9.65 -5.84 7.28
C ARG A 415 -10.57 -6.24 8.44
N LYS A 416 -10.39 -7.46 8.96
CA LYS A 416 -11.13 -7.94 10.15
C LYS A 416 -10.75 -7.14 11.41
N ALA A 417 -9.46 -6.88 11.61
CA ALA A 417 -8.98 -6.06 12.73
C ALA A 417 -9.57 -4.65 12.67
N LEU A 418 -9.51 -4.02 11.50
CA LEU A 418 -10.05 -2.69 11.24
C LEU A 418 -11.57 -2.63 11.52
N GLY A 419 -12.34 -3.56 10.97
CA GLY A 419 -13.79 -3.63 11.23
C GLY A 419 -14.08 -3.80 12.72
N SER A 420 -13.35 -4.71 13.39
CA SER A 420 -13.51 -4.93 14.84
C SER A 420 -13.14 -3.69 15.68
N MET A 421 -12.08 -2.96 15.30
CA MET A 421 -11.72 -1.68 15.94
C MET A 421 -12.82 -0.64 15.78
N LEU A 422 -13.30 -0.42 14.54
CA LEU A 422 -14.32 0.57 14.25
C LEU A 422 -15.63 0.25 14.96
N ASP A 423 -16.04 -1.02 14.99
CA ASP A 423 -17.24 -1.48 15.72
C ASP A 423 -17.15 -1.23 17.23
N GLU A 424 -15.97 -1.44 17.82
CA GLU A 424 -15.77 -1.14 19.24
C GLU A 424 -15.77 0.34 19.53
N ILE A 425 -15.09 1.13 18.70
CA ILE A 425 -15.01 2.58 18.87
C ILE A 425 -16.42 3.19 18.72
N ALA A 426 -17.22 2.71 17.76
CA ALA A 426 -18.59 3.18 17.56
C ALA A 426 -19.53 2.96 18.78
N ARG A 427 -19.19 2.00 19.66
CA ARG A 427 -19.97 1.72 20.89
C ARG A 427 -19.55 2.60 22.09
N LEU A 428 -18.44 3.29 21.98
CA LEU A 428 -17.96 4.22 23.01
C LEU A 428 -18.79 5.49 23.03
#